data_58c5c2650149f165d5dae9c5bf6228e2
#
_entry.id   58c5c2650149f165d5dae9c5bf6228e2
#
_cell.length_a   1.000
_cell.length_b   1.000
_cell.length_c   1.000
_cell.angle_alpha   90.00
_cell.angle_beta   90.00
_cell.angle_gamma   90.00
#
_symmetry.space_group_name_H-M   'P 1'
#
loop_
_entity.id
_entity.type
_entity.pdbx_description
1 polymer ?
#
loop_
_entity_poly.entity_id
_entity_poly.type
_entity_poly.pdbx_seq_one_letter_code
_entity_poly.pdbx_strand_id
1 'polypeptide(L)'
;MHDHAPSAGIRGATNRRLLAISLTITSTVMVVQVIGAILSGSLALLADAAHMFTDASALVIALIASAVAARPADDRRTFGYQRAEVLGALINAVILGVLAITVGVEGVQRLINPGEAEVQGGLMLVIAVAGALANAVSMWLLSAAQKKSINVRGAYLEVMGDLIGSVGVIIAAVVILTTGWVRADAIASLFIAAMILPRVFTLLREVISVLAESAPKGTDIPDIRTHILGYPGVRAVHDVHVWQLTRGAPVFTAHVVVDPDVLSDGGSARMLADLQGCLSQHFDVEHSTFQLEPDGHAEHDDVVHR
;
A
#
# COMPACT_ATOMS: atom_id res chain seq x y z
N MET A 1 6.84 -28.70 -20.86
CA MET A 1 5.82 -27.90 -21.56
C MET A 1 4.59 -27.94 -20.70
N HIS A 2 4.53 -27.10 -19.66
CA HIS A 2 3.36 -26.94 -18.80
C HIS A 2 2.63 -25.67 -19.23
N ASP A 3 1.51 -25.89 -19.89
CA ASP A 3 0.62 -24.86 -20.40
C ASP A 3 -0.17 -24.26 -19.22
N HIS A 4 0.31 -23.15 -18.68
CA HIS A 4 -0.43 -22.33 -17.71
C HIS A 4 -1.25 -21.30 -18.47
N ALA A 5 -2.26 -21.78 -19.20
CA ALA A 5 -3.32 -20.88 -19.66
C ALA A 5 -4.08 -20.35 -18.45
N PRO A 6 -4.18 -19.02 -18.23
CA PRO A 6 -4.93 -18.49 -17.11
C PRO A 6 -6.40 -18.75 -17.33
N SER A 7 -7.06 -19.39 -16.37
CA SER A 7 -8.52 -19.56 -16.29
C SER A 7 -9.21 -18.19 -16.05
N ALA A 8 -8.90 -17.21 -16.88
CA ALA A 8 -9.28 -15.79 -16.74
C ALA A 8 -10.69 -15.46 -17.30
N GLY A 9 -11.39 -16.40 -17.95
CA GLY A 9 -12.58 -16.03 -18.70
C GLY A 9 -13.79 -15.65 -17.85
N ILE A 10 -14.40 -16.59 -17.13
CA ILE A 10 -15.72 -16.36 -16.48
C ILE A 10 -15.59 -15.88 -15.04
N ARG A 11 -14.62 -16.41 -14.28
CA ARG A 11 -14.38 -16.01 -12.87
C ARG A 11 -13.85 -14.59 -12.75
N GLY A 12 -13.00 -14.16 -13.66
CA GLY A 12 -12.49 -12.79 -13.71
C GLY A 12 -13.60 -11.75 -13.99
N ALA A 13 -14.51 -12.06 -14.89
CA ALA A 13 -15.65 -11.18 -15.22
C ALA A 13 -16.63 -11.05 -14.03
N THR A 14 -16.94 -12.16 -13.34
CA THR A 14 -17.81 -12.15 -12.16
C THR A 14 -17.19 -11.33 -11.01
N ASN A 15 -15.89 -11.51 -10.74
CA ASN A 15 -15.20 -10.75 -9.70
C ASN A 15 -15.15 -9.24 -10.03
N ARG A 16 -14.90 -8.87 -11.29
CA ARG A 16 -14.94 -7.46 -11.73
C ARG A 16 -16.32 -6.84 -11.54
N ARG A 17 -17.39 -7.58 -11.86
CA ARG A 17 -18.76 -7.11 -11.66
C ARG A 17 -19.09 -6.90 -10.19
N LEU A 18 -18.70 -7.82 -9.31
CA LEU A 18 -18.91 -7.71 -7.85
C LEU A 18 -18.16 -6.49 -7.28
N LEU A 19 -16.90 -6.31 -7.67
CA LEU A 19 -16.10 -5.16 -7.27
C LEU A 19 -16.68 -3.83 -7.77
N ALA A 20 -17.16 -3.79 -9.02
CA ALA A 20 -17.80 -2.59 -9.58
C ALA A 20 -19.12 -2.24 -8.86
N ILE A 21 -19.94 -3.24 -8.53
CA ILE A 21 -21.17 -3.04 -7.76
C ILE A 21 -20.84 -2.52 -6.36
N SER A 22 -19.89 -3.17 -5.65
CA SER A 22 -19.46 -2.73 -4.33
C SER A 22 -18.93 -1.29 -4.37
N LEU A 23 -18.05 -0.95 -5.33
CA LEU A 23 -17.52 0.40 -5.49
C LEU A 23 -18.64 1.43 -5.74
N THR A 24 -19.63 1.09 -6.56
CA THR A 24 -20.77 1.99 -6.82
C THR A 24 -21.59 2.23 -5.55
N ILE A 25 -21.86 1.18 -4.77
CA ILE A 25 -22.57 1.29 -3.50
C ILE A 25 -21.75 2.16 -2.53
N THR A 26 -20.47 1.87 -2.33
CA THR A 26 -19.57 2.61 -1.44
C THR A 26 -19.47 4.09 -1.84
N SER A 27 -19.29 4.39 -3.14
CA SER A 27 -19.26 5.77 -3.62
C SER A 27 -20.57 6.52 -3.40
N THR A 28 -21.72 5.84 -3.56
CA THR A 28 -23.03 6.43 -3.31
C THR A 28 -23.22 6.73 -1.83
N VAL A 29 -22.85 5.79 -0.95
CA VAL A 29 -22.87 5.97 0.50
C VAL A 29 -21.99 7.13 0.92
N MET A 30 -20.76 7.20 0.40
CA MET A 30 -19.84 8.30 0.66
C MET A 30 -20.47 9.67 0.35
N VAL A 31 -21.08 9.83 -0.82
CA VAL A 31 -21.73 11.11 -1.20
C VAL A 31 -22.88 11.44 -0.24
N VAL A 32 -23.70 10.45 0.09
CA VAL A 32 -24.82 10.62 1.04
C VAL A 32 -24.30 10.99 2.44
N GLN A 33 -23.23 10.36 2.88
CA GLN A 33 -22.60 10.66 4.19
C GLN A 33 -21.97 12.05 4.24
N VAL A 34 -21.30 12.51 3.15
CA VAL A 34 -20.77 13.89 3.08
C VAL A 34 -21.90 14.91 3.22
N ILE A 35 -22.96 14.75 2.43
CA ILE A 35 -24.13 15.63 2.51
C ILE A 35 -24.73 15.56 3.92
N GLY A 36 -24.89 14.37 4.46
CA GLY A 36 -25.43 14.14 5.78
C GLY A 36 -24.58 14.70 6.90
N ALA A 37 -23.27 14.62 6.81
CA ALA A 37 -22.34 15.20 7.77
C ALA A 37 -22.50 16.73 7.83
N ILE A 38 -22.57 17.38 6.66
CA ILE A 38 -22.76 18.82 6.56
C ILE A 38 -24.13 19.24 7.14
N LEU A 39 -25.19 18.52 6.80
CA LEU A 39 -26.55 18.85 7.25
C LEU A 39 -26.78 18.54 8.73
N SER A 40 -26.19 17.48 9.26
CA SER A 40 -26.33 17.06 10.66
C SER A 40 -25.34 17.71 11.61
N GLY A 41 -24.27 18.33 11.10
CA GLY A 41 -23.15 18.84 11.92
C GLY A 41 -22.28 17.73 12.56
N SER A 42 -22.47 16.45 12.15
CA SER A 42 -21.76 15.31 12.74
C SER A 42 -20.34 15.19 12.19
N LEU A 43 -19.36 15.28 13.09
CA LEU A 43 -17.94 15.05 12.80
C LEU A 43 -17.65 13.57 12.55
N ALA A 44 -18.38 12.67 13.22
CA ALA A 44 -18.21 11.23 13.04
C ALA A 44 -18.65 10.77 11.63
N LEU A 45 -19.78 11.30 11.10
CA LEU A 45 -20.17 11.06 9.71
C LEU A 45 -19.15 11.65 8.72
N LEU A 46 -18.61 12.82 9.01
CA LEU A 46 -17.58 13.43 8.18
C LEU A 46 -16.29 12.61 8.18
N ALA A 47 -15.89 12.09 9.33
CA ALA A 47 -14.72 11.21 9.46
C ALA A 47 -14.86 9.92 8.64
N ASP A 48 -16.04 9.28 8.72
CA ASP A 48 -16.36 8.07 7.98
C ASP A 48 -16.37 8.33 6.46
N ALA A 49 -17.05 9.41 6.03
CA ALA A 49 -17.06 9.83 4.63
C ALA A 49 -15.66 10.22 4.10
N ALA A 50 -14.82 10.87 4.92
CA ALA A 50 -13.45 11.23 4.56
C ALA A 50 -12.57 10.00 4.37
N HIS A 51 -12.76 8.96 5.20
CA HIS A 51 -12.08 7.67 5.01
C HIS A 51 -12.44 7.04 3.68
N MET A 52 -13.74 6.90 3.39
CA MET A 52 -14.24 6.35 2.11
C MET A 52 -13.77 7.17 0.89
N PHE A 53 -13.74 8.51 1.01
CA PHE A 53 -13.22 9.39 -0.04
C PHE A 53 -11.74 9.11 -0.32
N THR A 54 -10.94 8.91 0.73
CA THR A 54 -9.51 8.64 0.57
C THR A 54 -9.28 7.28 -0.10
N ASP A 55 -10.09 6.28 0.22
CA ASP A 55 -9.99 4.95 -0.40
C ASP A 55 -10.37 5.00 -1.88
N ALA A 56 -11.42 5.72 -2.25
CA ALA A 56 -11.77 5.97 -3.64
C ALA A 56 -10.67 6.75 -4.39
N SER A 57 -10.12 7.78 -3.75
CA SER A 57 -9.03 8.59 -4.29
C SER A 57 -7.75 7.78 -4.48
N ALA A 58 -7.44 6.85 -3.57
CA ALA A 58 -6.29 5.95 -3.67
C ALA A 58 -6.34 5.11 -4.95
N LEU A 59 -7.51 4.60 -5.31
CA LEU A 59 -7.69 3.84 -6.56
C LEU A 59 -7.45 4.69 -7.80
N VAL A 60 -7.94 5.93 -7.81
CA VAL A 60 -7.73 6.87 -8.93
C VAL A 60 -6.25 7.22 -9.04
N ILE A 61 -5.61 7.56 -7.92
CA ILE A 61 -4.17 7.88 -7.87
C ILE A 61 -3.35 6.68 -8.34
N ALA A 62 -3.68 5.47 -7.89
CA ALA A 62 -2.98 4.25 -8.29
C ALA A 62 -3.13 3.97 -9.79
N LEU A 63 -4.32 4.18 -10.37
CA LEU A 63 -4.53 4.03 -11.81
C LEU A 63 -3.71 5.04 -12.63
N ILE A 64 -3.69 6.31 -12.21
CA ILE A 64 -2.88 7.35 -12.86
C ILE A 64 -1.39 7.01 -12.73
N ALA A 65 -0.95 6.65 -11.52
CA ALA A 65 0.44 6.31 -11.24
C ALA A 65 0.90 5.10 -12.06
N SER A 66 0.09 4.05 -12.14
CA SER A 66 0.37 2.86 -12.95
C SER A 66 0.42 3.18 -14.44
N ALA A 67 -0.49 4.02 -14.95
CA ALA A 67 -0.46 4.47 -16.33
C ALA A 67 0.81 5.30 -16.65
N VAL A 68 1.28 6.09 -15.69
CA VAL A 68 2.54 6.83 -15.81
C VAL A 68 3.74 5.88 -15.73
N ALA A 69 3.74 4.93 -14.79
CA ALA A 69 4.80 3.94 -14.60
C ALA A 69 5.01 3.05 -15.84
N ALA A 70 3.94 2.77 -16.58
CA ALA A 70 4.00 1.98 -17.82
C ALA A 70 4.67 2.72 -19.00
N ARG A 71 5.05 4.00 -18.87
CA ARG A 71 5.77 4.72 -19.92
C ARG A 71 7.18 4.19 -20.07
N PRO A 72 7.70 4.08 -21.30
CA PRO A 72 9.05 3.60 -21.54
C PRO A 72 10.09 4.52 -20.88
N ALA A 73 11.26 3.95 -20.60
CA ALA A 73 12.43 4.68 -20.14
C ALA A 73 12.89 5.69 -21.22
N ASP A 74 13.49 6.78 -20.78
CA ASP A 74 14.14 7.80 -21.61
C ASP A 74 15.55 8.11 -21.08
N ASP A 75 16.34 8.90 -21.81
CA ASP A 75 17.73 9.23 -21.45
C ASP A 75 17.85 9.97 -20.11
N ARG A 76 16.77 10.58 -19.60
CA ARG A 76 16.74 11.24 -18.30
C ARG A 76 16.22 10.34 -17.19
N ARG A 77 15.43 9.33 -17.54
CA ARG A 77 14.82 8.38 -16.61
C ARG A 77 15.11 6.95 -17.08
N THR A 78 16.32 6.53 -16.85
CA THR A 78 16.86 5.25 -17.36
C THR A 78 16.13 4.02 -16.82
N PHE A 79 15.56 4.09 -15.61
CA PHE A 79 14.64 3.09 -15.05
C PHE A 79 13.16 3.36 -15.38
N GLY A 80 12.85 4.30 -16.29
CA GLY A 80 11.50 4.70 -16.63
C GLY A 80 10.81 5.48 -15.52
N TYR A 81 9.50 5.32 -15.43
CA TYR A 81 8.63 6.07 -14.51
C TYR A 81 8.09 5.22 -13.35
N GLN A 82 8.70 4.10 -13.04
CA GLN A 82 8.20 3.14 -12.04
C GLN A 82 7.99 3.77 -10.66
N ARG A 83 8.83 4.72 -10.24
CA ARG A 83 8.67 5.46 -8.98
C ARG A 83 7.39 6.32 -8.91
N ALA A 84 6.66 6.51 -10.02
CA ALA A 84 5.36 7.17 -10.00
C ALA A 84 4.35 6.47 -9.10
N GLU A 85 4.40 5.14 -9.00
CA GLU A 85 3.54 4.38 -8.09
C GLU A 85 3.84 4.69 -6.61
N VAL A 86 5.12 4.83 -6.27
CA VAL A 86 5.56 5.18 -4.91
C VAL A 86 5.14 6.60 -4.56
N LEU A 87 5.27 7.55 -5.51
CA LEU A 87 4.83 8.93 -5.33
C LEU A 87 3.30 9.01 -5.21
N GLY A 88 2.56 8.23 -5.98
CA GLY A 88 1.11 8.11 -5.85
C GLY A 88 0.70 7.61 -4.45
N ALA A 89 1.36 6.57 -3.96
CA ALA A 89 1.14 6.06 -2.60
C ALA A 89 1.49 7.10 -1.52
N LEU A 90 2.56 7.88 -1.72
CA LEU A 90 2.93 8.98 -0.82
C LEU A 90 1.83 10.05 -0.75
N ILE A 91 1.35 10.51 -1.92
CA ILE A 91 0.28 11.52 -1.99
C ILE A 91 -0.96 11.02 -1.25
N ASN A 92 -1.36 9.77 -1.48
CA ASN A 92 -2.50 9.17 -0.79
C ASN A 92 -2.29 9.11 0.73
N ALA A 93 -1.11 8.68 1.19
CA ALA A 93 -0.77 8.62 2.61
C ALA A 93 -0.80 10.01 3.28
N VAL A 94 -0.33 11.05 2.58
CA VAL A 94 -0.37 12.43 3.07
C VAL A 94 -1.81 12.92 3.17
N ILE A 95 -2.65 12.72 2.15
CA ILE A 95 -4.07 13.10 2.18
C ILE A 95 -4.77 12.44 3.35
N LEU A 96 -4.62 11.11 3.49
CA LEU A 96 -5.22 10.36 4.59
C LEU A 96 -4.73 10.82 5.97
N GLY A 97 -3.43 11.10 6.09
CA GLY A 97 -2.82 11.61 7.31
C GLY A 97 -3.35 12.98 7.71
N VAL A 98 -3.45 13.92 6.75
CA VAL A 98 -4.01 15.25 6.98
C VAL A 98 -5.47 15.16 7.42
N LEU A 99 -6.28 14.34 6.75
CA LEU A 99 -7.69 14.14 7.14
C LEU A 99 -7.81 13.54 8.55
N ALA A 100 -7.03 12.49 8.87
CA ALA A 100 -7.05 11.87 10.19
C ALA A 100 -6.65 12.85 11.31
N ILE A 101 -5.62 13.66 11.07
CA ILE A 101 -5.17 14.70 12.02
C ILE A 101 -6.25 15.79 12.17
N THR A 102 -6.82 16.28 11.08
CA THR A 102 -7.85 17.31 11.11
C THR A 102 -9.07 16.85 11.90
N VAL A 103 -9.58 15.64 11.61
CA VAL A 103 -10.69 15.03 12.35
C VAL A 103 -10.32 14.82 13.82
N GLY A 104 -9.09 14.36 14.08
CA GLY A 104 -8.60 14.17 15.45
C GLY A 104 -8.56 15.47 16.25
N VAL A 105 -8.01 16.54 15.67
CA VAL A 105 -7.94 17.87 16.32
C VAL A 105 -9.32 18.42 16.57
N GLU A 106 -10.21 18.40 15.58
CA GLU A 106 -11.59 18.85 15.71
C GLU A 106 -12.35 18.02 16.74
N GLY A 107 -12.17 16.69 16.74
CA GLY A 107 -12.77 15.81 17.74
C GLY A 107 -12.35 16.15 19.18
N VAL A 108 -11.05 16.42 19.40
CA VAL A 108 -10.55 16.86 20.71
C VAL A 108 -11.14 18.21 21.08
N GLN A 109 -11.21 19.18 20.17
CA GLN A 109 -11.78 20.49 20.40
C GLN A 109 -13.26 20.40 20.81
N ARG A 110 -14.07 19.61 20.09
CA ARG A 110 -15.49 19.38 20.43
C ARG A 110 -15.67 18.62 21.74
N LEU A 111 -14.73 17.77 22.12
CA LEU A 111 -14.76 17.07 23.39
C LEU A 111 -14.53 18.02 24.56
N ILE A 112 -13.63 19.01 24.42
CA ILE A 112 -13.30 20.00 25.42
C ILE A 112 -14.40 21.11 25.48
N ASN A 113 -14.79 21.61 24.29
CA ASN A 113 -15.72 22.73 24.12
C ASN A 113 -17.01 22.30 23.38
N PRO A 114 -17.91 21.53 24.01
CA PRO A 114 -19.08 20.96 23.35
C PRO A 114 -20.17 21.98 23.01
N GLY A 115 -20.10 23.19 23.55
CA GLY A 115 -21.18 24.20 23.44
C GLY A 115 -21.34 24.83 22.05
N GLU A 116 -20.40 24.61 21.13
CA GLU A 116 -20.44 25.14 19.74
C GLU A 116 -20.94 24.11 18.73
N ALA A 117 -21.13 22.85 19.14
CA ALA A 117 -21.48 21.76 18.22
C ALA A 117 -22.99 21.48 18.28
N GLU A 118 -23.73 21.91 17.27
CA GLU A 118 -25.10 21.47 17.04
C GLU A 118 -25.10 20.20 16.20
N VAL A 119 -25.37 19.02 16.80
CA VAL A 119 -25.44 17.74 16.10
C VAL A 119 -26.90 17.27 16.07
N GLN A 120 -27.43 17.12 14.85
CA GLN A 120 -28.76 16.57 14.62
C GLN A 120 -28.73 15.04 14.69
N GLY A 121 -28.84 14.48 15.90
CA GLY A 121 -28.73 13.05 16.15
C GLY A 121 -29.70 12.19 15.31
N GLY A 122 -30.91 12.69 15.01
CA GLY A 122 -31.89 11.98 14.20
C GLY A 122 -31.45 11.81 12.74
N LEU A 123 -30.98 12.89 12.11
CA LEU A 123 -30.46 12.84 10.74
C LEU A 123 -29.18 12.01 10.68
N MET A 124 -28.27 12.19 11.65
CA MET A 124 -27.06 11.39 11.80
C MET A 124 -27.39 9.90 11.85
N LEU A 125 -28.38 9.48 12.67
CA LEU A 125 -28.79 8.09 12.81
C LEU A 125 -29.30 7.51 11.49
N VAL A 126 -30.21 8.21 10.80
CA VAL A 126 -30.79 7.73 9.53
C VAL A 126 -29.71 7.47 8.49
N ILE A 127 -28.76 8.40 8.37
CA ILE A 127 -27.68 8.30 7.39
C ILE A 127 -26.70 7.18 7.76
N ALA A 128 -26.33 7.09 9.05
CA ALA A 128 -25.42 6.05 9.53
C ALA A 128 -26.02 4.64 9.35
N VAL A 129 -27.33 4.47 9.63
CA VAL A 129 -28.03 3.20 9.40
C VAL A 129 -28.10 2.86 7.92
N ALA A 130 -28.41 3.84 7.06
CA ALA A 130 -28.39 3.61 5.60
C ALA A 130 -26.99 3.20 5.10
N GLY A 131 -25.92 3.84 5.58
CA GLY A 131 -24.54 3.48 5.30
C GLY A 131 -24.18 2.07 5.79
N ALA A 132 -24.52 1.75 7.03
CA ALA A 132 -24.28 0.42 7.61
C ALA A 132 -25.00 -0.70 6.83
N LEU A 133 -26.26 -0.48 6.41
CA LEU A 133 -27.00 -1.42 5.60
C LEU A 133 -26.37 -1.63 4.22
N ALA A 134 -25.95 -0.56 3.57
CA ALA A 134 -25.28 -0.63 2.28
C ALA A 134 -23.94 -1.36 2.37
N ASN A 135 -23.14 -1.09 3.41
CA ASN A 135 -21.90 -1.79 3.68
C ASN A 135 -22.13 -3.27 4.03
N ALA A 136 -23.17 -3.60 4.80
CA ALA A 136 -23.55 -4.98 5.08
C ALA A 136 -23.96 -5.75 3.80
N VAL A 137 -24.70 -5.11 2.89
CA VAL A 137 -25.03 -5.68 1.57
C VAL A 137 -23.78 -5.89 0.73
N SER A 138 -22.88 -4.92 0.65
CA SER A 138 -21.60 -5.04 -0.07
C SER A 138 -20.75 -6.18 0.50
N MET A 139 -20.64 -6.28 1.83
CA MET A 139 -19.91 -7.34 2.51
C MET A 139 -20.53 -8.71 2.23
N TRP A 140 -21.85 -8.82 2.22
CA TRP A 140 -22.57 -10.06 1.87
C TRP A 140 -22.30 -10.48 0.42
N LEU A 141 -22.37 -9.55 -0.54
CA LEU A 141 -22.06 -9.78 -1.96
C LEU A 141 -20.62 -10.28 -2.16
N LEU A 142 -19.65 -9.76 -1.41
CA LEU A 142 -18.23 -10.11 -1.51
C LEU A 142 -17.88 -11.38 -0.74
N SER A 143 -18.70 -11.83 0.21
CA SER A 143 -18.41 -12.90 1.19
C SER A 143 -17.99 -14.23 0.57
N ALA A 144 -18.61 -14.65 -0.52
CA ALA A 144 -18.31 -15.91 -1.19
C ALA A 144 -17.03 -15.85 -2.04
N ALA A 145 -16.81 -14.69 -2.70
CA ALA A 145 -15.71 -14.50 -3.62
C ALA A 145 -14.38 -14.15 -2.92
N GLN A 146 -14.41 -13.56 -1.71
CA GLN A 146 -13.22 -13.20 -0.93
C GLN A 146 -12.31 -14.41 -0.61
N LYS A 147 -12.88 -15.60 -0.46
CA LYS A 147 -12.12 -16.84 -0.18
C LYS A 147 -11.28 -17.31 -1.37
N LYS A 148 -11.55 -16.80 -2.58
CA LYS A 148 -10.96 -17.26 -3.84
C LYS A 148 -10.15 -16.19 -4.56
N SER A 149 -10.18 -14.94 -4.11
CA SER A 149 -9.50 -13.81 -4.75
C SER A 149 -8.96 -12.83 -3.73
N ILE A 150 -7.65 -12.56 -3.80
CA ILE A 150 -6.97 -11.61 -2.91
C ILE A 150 -7.54 -10.21 -3.06
N ASN A 151 -7.84 -9.77 -4.29
CA ASN A 151 -8.42 -8.46 -4.55
C ASN A 151 -9.82 -8.30 -3.95
N VAL A 152 -10.67 -9.35 -4.07
CA VAL A 152 -12.00 -9.34 -3.46
C VAL A 152 -11.90 -9.39 -1.94
N ARG A 153 -10.90 -10.10 -1.39
CA ARG A 153 -10.64 -10.11 0.06
C ARG A 153 -10.23 -8.73 0.56
N GLY A 154 -9.40 -8.00 -0.19
CA GLY A 154 -9.05 -6.60 0.14
C GLY A 154 -10.29 -5.73 0.25
N ALA A 155 -11.14 -5.71 -0.79
CA ALA A 155 -12.40 -4.96 -0.79
C ALA A 155 -13.37 -5.40 0.33
N TYR A 156 -13.43 -6.69 0.66
CA TYR A 156 -14.24 -7.20 1.78
C TYR A 156 -13.77 -6.65 3.13
N LEU A 157 -12.46 -6.63 3.38
CA LEU A 157 -11.89 -6.09 4.63
C LEU A 157 -12.07 -4.57 4.74
N GLU A 158 -12.02 -3.87 3.63
CA GLU A 158 -12.28 -2.42 3.55
C GLU A 158 -13.73 -2.12 3.94
N VAL A 159 -14.70 -2.75 3.26
CA VAL A 159 -16.14 -2.61 3.60
C VAL A 159 -16.45 -3.04 5.03
N MET A 160 -15.73 -4.03 5.58
CA MET A 160 -15.85 -4.42 6.98
C MET A 160 -15.38 -3.30 7.92
N GLY A 161 -14.32 -2.59 7.59
CA GLY A 161 -13.84 -1.41 8.32
C GLY A 161 -14.89 -0.29 8.33
N ASP A 162 -15.47 0.01 7.16
CA ASP A 162 -16.55 0.99 7.01
C ASP A 162 -17.80 0.61 7.83
N LEU A 163 -18.13 -0.68 7.88
CA LEU A 163 -19.24 -1.15 8.70
C LEU A 163 -18.99 -0.94 10.20
N ILE A 164 -17.76 -1.18 10.69
CA ILE A 164 -17.38 -0.94 12.07
C ILE A 164 -17.45 0.56 12.38
N GLY A 165 -16.97 1.41 11.49
CA GLY A 165 -17.10 2.88 11.60
C GLY A 165 -18.55 3.31 11.70
N SER A 166 -19.39 2.84 10.77
CA SER A 166 -20.83 3.14 10.74
C SER A 166 -21.55 2.69 12.03
N VAL A 167 -21.19 1.53 12.61
CA VAL A 167 -21.73 1.09 13.92
C VAL A 167 -21.34 2.05 15.02
N GLY A 168 -20.09 2.54 15.04
CA GLY A 168 -19.65 3.57 15.99
C GLY A 168 -20.48 4.86 15.88
N VAL A 169 -20.75 5.31 14.65
CA VAL A 169 -21.60 6.48 14.37
C VAL A 169 -23.04 6.25 14.83
N ILE A 170 -23.62 5.06 14.59
CA ILE A 170 -24.97 4.71 15.06
C ILE A 170 -25.06 4.77 16.59
N ILE A 171 -24.07 4.20 17.29
CA ILE A 171 -24.02 4.23 18.76
C ILE A 171 -23.99 5.68 19.25
N ALA A 172 -23.14 6.52 18.67
CA ALA A 172 -23.05 7.93 19.02
C ALA A 172 -24.39 8.65 18.78
N ALA A 173 -25.04 8.43 17.63
CA ALA A 173 -26.32 9.03 17.30
C ALA A 173 -27.43 8.63 18.30
N VAL A 174 -27.49 7.34 18.68
CA VAL A 174 -28.45 6.85 19.68
C VAL A 174 -28.20 7.49 21.05
N VAL A 175 -26.93 7.61 21.47
CA VAL A 175 -26.56 8.29 22.72
C VAL A 175 -27.00 9.76 22.68
N ILE A 176 -26.76 10.49 21.59
CA ILE A 176 -27.18 11.89 21.43
C ILE A 176 -28.71 12.00 21.52
N LEU A 177 -29.45 11.12 20.83
CA LEU A 177 -30.92 11.16 20.83
C LEU A 177 -31.54 10.88 22.21
N THR A 178 -30.92 9.96 22.95
CA THR A 178 -31.50 9.54 24.25
C THR A 178 -31.04 10.39 25.43
N THR A 179 -29.83 10.94 25.37
CA THR A 179 -29.24 11.67 26.50
C THR A 179 -28.97 13.16 26.23
N GLY A 180 -29.00 13.60 24.97
CA GLY A 180 -28.56 14.93 24.56
C GLY A 180 -27.03 15.13 24.62
N TRP A 181 -26.23 14.07 24.87
CA TRP A 181 -24.80 14.17 25.08
C TRP A 181 -24.03 14.25 23.77
N VAL A 182 -23.89 15.46 23.22
CA VAL A 182 -23.25 15.72 21.90
C VAL A 182 -21.77 15.31 21.82
N ARG A 183 -21.07 15.13 22.96
CA ARG A 183 -19.70 14.62 22.99
C ARG A 183 -19.55 13.19 22.43
N ALA A 184 -20.65 12.45 22.36
CA ALA A 184 -20.62 11.10 21.76
C ALA A 184 -20.18 11.11 20.29
N ASP A 185 -20.55 12.16 19.52
CA ASP A 185 -20.08 12.36 18.14
C ASP A 185 -18.56 12.58 18.09
N ALA A 186 -18.03 13.42 18.97
CA ALA A 186 -16.59 13.65 19.06
C ALA A 186 -15.80 12.38 19.44
N ILE A 187 -16.34 11.54 20.32
CA ILE A 187 -15.72 10.26 20.69
C ILE A 187 -15.73 9.28 19.50
N ALA A 188 -16.84 9.19 18.77
CA ALA A 188 -16.94 8.35 17.60
C ALA A 188 -15.98 8.81 16.49
N SER A 189 -15.86 10.12 16.25
CA SER A 189 -14.91 10.68 15.29
C SER A 189 -13.45 10.41 15.67
N LEU A 190 -13.09 10.51 16.94
CA LEU A 190 -11.77 10.16 17.44
C LEU A 190 -11.47 8.66 17.31
N PHE A 191 -12.47 7.81 17.54
CA PHE A 191 -12.34 6.37 17.33
C PHE A 191 -12.06 6.05 15.84
N ILE A 192 -12.79 6.66 14.91
CA ILE A 192 -12.56 6.50 13.48
C ILE A 192 -11.16 7.02 13.09
N ALA A 193 -10.78 8.21 13.56
CA ALA A 193 -9.44 8.75 13.31
C ALA A 193 -8.34 7.81 13.83
N ALA A 194 -8.52 7.23 15.02
CA ALA A 194 -7.59 6.27 15.61
C ALA A 194 -7.50 4.95 14.80
N MET A 195 -8.58 4.53 14.13
CA MET A 195 -8.56 3.39 13.23
C MET A 195 -7.78 3.67 11.92
N ILE A 196 -7.79 4.92 11.45
CA ILE A 196 -7.13 5.34 10.22
C ILE A 196 -5.60 5.47 10.42
N LEU A 197 -5.16 6.00 11.56
CA LEU A 197 -3.74 6.32 11.83
C LEU A 197 -2.76 5.15 11.62
N PRO A 198 -3.02 3.91 12.07
CA PRO A 198 -2.13 2.78 11.81
C PRO A 198 -1.93 2.49 10.31
N ARG A 199 -2.98 2.69 9.50
CA ARG A 199 -2.92 2.51 8.04
C ARG A 199 -2.02 3.58 7.40
N VAL A 200 -2.17 4.85 7.81
CA VAL A 200 -1.30 5.96 7.39
C VAL A 200 0.16 5.65 7.73
N PHE A 201 0.43 5.25 8.97
CA PHE A 201 1.78 4.95 9.41
C PHE A 201 2.42 3.79 8.62
N THR A 202 1.67 2.73 8.38
CA THR A 202 2.15 1.57 7.60
C THR A 202 2.47 1.98 6.16
N LEU A 203 1.58 2.75 5.52
CA LEU A 203 1.77 3.21 4.15
C LEU A 203 2.96 4.16 4.03
N LEU A 204 3.09 5.13 4.94
CA LEU A 204 4.24 6.04 4.98
C LEU A 204 5.56 5.28 5.21
N ARG A 205 5.56 4.30 6.11
CA ARG A 205 6.75 3.48 6.36
C ARG A 205 7.17 2.69 5.12
N GLU A 206 6.22 2.15 4.37
CA GLU A 206 6.51 1.44 3.11
C GLU A 206 7.07 2.39 2.06
N VAL A 207 6.44 3.54 1.86
CA VAL A 207 6.91 4.57 0.93
C VAL A 207 8.32 5.05 1.30
N ILE A 208 8.55 5.39 2.56
CA ILE A 208 9.86 5.85 3.05
C ILE A 208 10.92 4.76 2.85
N SER A 209 10.60 3.49 3.12
CA SER A 209 11.52 2.37 2.89
C SER A 209 11.98 2.28 1.43
N VAL A 210 11.06 2.47 0.47
CA VAL A 210 11.40 2.47 -0.97
C VAL A 210 12.23 3.70 -1.35
N LEU A 211 11.83 4.89 -0.87
CA LEU A 211 12.53 6.14 -1.19
C LEU A 211 13.93 6.22 -0.55
N ALA A 212 14.10 5.60 0.63
CA ALA A 212 15.38 5.48 1.33
C ALA A 212 16.24 4.31 0.81
N GLU A 213 15.84 3.68 -0.31
CA GLU A 213 16.58 2.59 -0.97
C GLU A 213 16.88 1.40 -0.03
N SER A 214 15.97 1.17 0.94
CA SER A 214 16.09 0.03 1.85
C SER A 214 15.87 -1.29 1.11
N ALA A 215 16.53 -2.34 1.56
CA ALA A 215 16.31 -3.67 1.03
C ALA A 215 14.83 -4.10 1.19
N PRO A 216 14.24 -4.78 0.19
CA PRO A 216 12.87 -5.27 0.26
C PRO A 216 12.65 -6.18 1.46
N LYS A 217 11.44 -6.14 2.05
CA LYS A 217 11.10 -7.06 3.14
C LYS A 217 11.18 -8.51 2.66
N GLY A 218 11.89 -9.34 3.41
CA GLY A 218 12.07 -10.77 3.10
C GLY A 218 13.32 -11.06 2.25
N THR A 219 14.08 -10.05 1.86
CA THR A 219 15.40 -10.25 1.22
C THR A 219 16.44 -10.51 2.29
N ASP A 220 17.04 -11.69 2.25
CA ASP A 220 18.15 -12.10 3.14
C ASP A 220 19.49 -11.85 2.44
N ILE A 221 20.08 -10.68 2.68
CA ILE A 221 21.38 -10.30 2.07
C ILE A 221 22.50 -11.26 2.46
N PRO A 222 22.64 -11.71 3.72
CA PRO A 222 23.58 -12.78 4.09
C PRO A 222 23.42 -14.06 3.29
N ASP A 223 22.18 -14.50 3.02
CA ASP A 223 21.92 -15.69 2.23
C ASP A 223 22.32 -15.48 0.75
N ILE A 224 21.97 -14.35 0.15
CA ILE A 224 22.41 -13.98 -1.20
C ILE A 224 23.93 -13.98 -1.30
N ARG A 225 24.62 -13.36 -0.32
CA ARG A 225 26.09 -13.32 -0.27
C ARG A 225 26.67 -14.72 -0.18
N THR A 226 26.13 -15.60 0.65
CA THR A 226 26.56 -17.00 0.80
C THR A 226 26.35 -17.76 -0.51
N HIS A 227 25.25 -17.52 -1.18
CA HIS A 227 24.94 -18.15 -2.45
C HIS A 227 25.92 -17.78 -3.57
N ILE A 228 26.26 -16.49 -3.67
CA ILE A 228 27.26 -15.99 -4.63
C ILE A 228 28.66 -16.55 -4.29
N LEU A 229 29.05 -16.56 -3.00
CA LEU A 229 30.33 -17.13 -2.55
C LEU A 229 30.46 -18.63 -2.82
N GLY A 230 29.34 -19.36 -2.90
CA GLY A 230 29.31 -20.78 -3.25
C GLY A 230 29.57 -21.07 -4.73
N TYR A 231 29.61 -20.05 -5.58
CA TYR A 231 29.82 -20.25 -7.01
C TYR A 231 31.31 -20.54 -7.33
N PRO A 232 31.63 -21.55 -8.13
CA PRO A 232 33.01 -21.89 -8.46
C PRO A 232 33.79 -20.73 -9.09
N GLY A 233 34.96 -20.41 -8.57
CA GLY A 233 35.79 -19.30 -9.03
C GLY A 233 35.50 -17.96 -8.39
N VAL A 234 34.52 -17.86 -7.47
CA VAL A 234 34.30 -16.67 -6.62
C VAL A 234 35.14 -16.80 -5.35
N ARG A 235 35.93 -15.76 -5.05
CA ARG A 235 36.78 -15.66 -3.85
C ARG A 235 36.17 -14.81 -2.75
N ALA A 236 35.58 -13.66 -3.14
CA ALA A 236 34.97 -12.72 -2.20
C ALA A 236 33.80 -11.98 -2.84
N VAL A 237 32.92 -11.45 -2.00
CA VAL A 237 31.80 -10.60 -2.41
C VAL A 237 31.72 -9.42 -1.47
N HIS A 238 31.72 -8.21 -2.01
CA HIS A 238 31.60 -6.96 -1.24
C HIS A 238 30.69 -5.96 -1.98
N ASP A 239 30.39 -4.81 -1.36
CA ASP A 239 29.52 -3.77 -1.87
C ASP A 239 28.19 -4.33 -2.42
N VAL A 240 27.55 -5.16 -1.59
CA VAL A 240 26.26 -5.76 -1.95
C VAL A 240 25.14 -4.79 -1.60
N HIS A 241 24.50 -4.26 -2.63
CA HIS A 241 23.37 -3.35 -2.47
C HIS A 241 22.10 -3.95 -3.08
N VAL A 242 21.01 -3.86 -2.34
CA VAL A 242 19.68 -4.29 -2.78
C VAL A 242 18.68 -3.21 -2.43
N TRP A 243 17.96 -2.71 -3.42
CA TRP A 243 16.89 -1.75 -3.22
C TRP A 243 15.72 -2.07 -4.16
N GLN A 244 14.65 -1.32 -4.08
CA GLN A 244 13.53 -1.48 -5.00
C GLN A 244 13.11 -0.13 -5.61
N LEU A 245 12.74 -0.15 -6.88
CA LEU A 245 12.22 1.03 -7.58
C LEU A 245 10.76 1.28 -7.22
N THR A 246 9.98 0.20 -7.20
CA THR A 246 8.61 0.09 -6.72
C THR A 246 8.43 -1.30 -6.12
N ARG A 247 7.27 -1.57 -5.53
CA ARG A 247 6.98 -2.87 -4.92
C ARG A 247 7.07 -4.00 -5.95
N GLY A 248 7.96 -4.96 -5.70
CA GLY A 248 8.19 -6.12 -6.58
C GLY A 248 9.10 -5.84 -7.76
N ALA A 249 9.84 -4.73 -7.78
CA ALA A 249 10.88 -4.44 -8.77
C ALA A 249 12.24 -4.19 -8.06
N PRO A 250 12.86 -5.24 -7.50
CA PRO A 250 14.16 -5.13 -6.85
C PRO A 250 15.29 -4.94 -7.87
N VAL A 251 16.28 -4.16 -7.46
CA VAL A 251 17.55 -3.96 -8.17
C VAL A 251 18.67 -4.42 -7.25
N PHE A 252 19.66 -5.08 -7.82
CA PHE A 252 20.80 -5.64 -7.12
C PHE A 252 22.10 -5.17 -7.75
N THR A 253 23.08 -4.83 -6.94
CA THR A 253 24.47 -4.64 -7.37
C THR A 253 25.41 -5.32 -6.40
N ALA A 254 26.51 -5.87 -6.90
CA ALA A 254 27.57 -6.43 -6.10
C ALA A 254 28.91 -6.42 -6.82
N HIS A 255 30.00 -6.31 -6.06
CA HIS A 255 31.34 -6.55 -6.48
C HIS A 255 31.74 -7.98 -6.13
N VAL A 256 32.27 -8.72 -7.10
CA VAL A 256 32.62 -10.13 -6.97
C VAL A 256 34.09 -10.33 -7.36
N VAL A 257 34.92 -10.64 -6.38
CA VAL A 257 36.31 -10.98 -6.60
C VAL A 257 36.41 -12.42 -7.11
N VAL A 258 37.02 -12.61 -8.26
CA VAL A 258 37.07 -13.89 -8.97
C VAL A 258 38.47 -14.37 -9.23
N ASP A 259 38.61 -15.66 -9.48
CA ASP A 259 39.88 -16.25 -9.92
C ASP A 259 40.37 -15.64 -11.24
N PRO A 260 41.70 -15.46 -11.43
CA PRO A 260 42.24 -14.86 -12.65
C PRO A 260 41.83 -15.61 -13.94
N ASP A 261 41.64 -16.92 -13.85
CA ASP A 261 41.23 -17.76 -15.00
C ASP A 261 39.82 -17.39 -15.51
N VAL A 262 38.93 -16.94 -14.62
CA VAL A 262 37.59 -16.48 -14.98
C VAL A 262 37.66 -15.26 -15.90
N LEU A 263 38.64 -14.36 -15.66
CA LEU A 263 38.80 -13.13 -16.42
C LEU A 263 39.51 -13.35 -17.77
N SER A 264 40.29 -14.42 -17.91
CA SER A 264 41.14 -14.63 -19.07
C SER A 264 40.47 -15.38 -20.22
N ASP A 265 39.63 -16.38 -19.97
CA ASP A 265 39.16 -17.35 -21.00
C ASP A 265 37.69 -17.21 -21.40
N GLY A 266 37.10 -16.01 -21.30
CA GLY A 266 35.66 -15.82 -21.58
C GLY A 266 34.75 -16.44 -20.52
N GLY A 267 35.32 -16.89 -19.40
CA GLY A 267 34.60 -17.41 -18.22
C GLY A 267 33.71 -16.39 -17.58
N SER A 268 34.08 -15.08 -17.65
CA SER A 268 33.31 -13.97 -17.10
C SER A 268 31.89 -13.88 -17.67
N ALA A 269 31.71 -14.08 -18.98
CA ALA A 269 30.37 -14.02 -19.59
C ALA A 269 29.48 -15.17 -19.10
N ARG A 270 30.05 -16.37 -18.90
CA ARG A 270 29.30 -17.52 -18.36
C ARG A 270 28.95 -17.30 -16.90
N MET A 271 29.93 -16.89 -16.08
CA MET A 271 29.70 -16.59 -14.67
C MET A 271 28.63 -15.52 -14.46
N LEU A 272 28.67 -14.43 -15.23
CA LEU A 272 27.63 -13.38 -15.16
C LEU A 272 26.23 -13.93 -15.48
N ALA A 273 26.11 -14.74 -16.53
CA ALA A 273 24.82 -15.34 -16.88
C ALA A 273 24.30 -16.28 -15.77
N ASP A 274 25.18 -17.07 -15.17
CA ASP A 274 24.82 -18.00 -14.10
C ASP A 274 24.44 -17.26 -12.81
N LEU A 275 25.20 -16.23 -12.40
CA LEU A 275 24.91 -15.41 -11.23
C LEU A 275 23.58 -14.65 -11.41
N GLN A 276 23.34 -14.05 -12.59
CA GLN A 276 22.07 -13.37 -12.89
C GLN A 276 20.90 -14.36 -12.89
N GLY A 277 21.07 -15.53 -13.47
CA GLY A 277 20.08 -16.61 -13.47
C GLY A 277 19.76 -17.10 -12.05
N CYS A 278 20.77 -17.24 -11.21
CA CYS A 278 20.64 -17.62 -9.81
C CYS A 278 19.80 -16.60 -9.02
N LEU A 279 20.11 -15.30 -9.12
CA LEU A 279 19.36 -14.25 -8.44
C LEU A 279 17.90 -14.16 -8.91
N SER A 280 17.67 -14.29 -10.21
CA SER A 280 16.32 -14.29 -10.78
C SER A 280 15.48 -15.49 -10.30
N GLN A 281 16.07 -16.68 -10.16
CA GLN A 281 15.34 -17.90 -9.81
C GLN A 281 15.10 -18.06 -8.30
N HIS A 282 16.05 -17.62 -7.48
CA HIS A 282 16.01 -17.88 -6.03
C HIS A 282 15.60 -16.67 -5.20
N PHE A 283 15.79 -15.45 -5.72
CA PHE A 283 15.61 -14.22 -4.96
C PHE A 283 14.69 -13.18 -5.61
N ASP A 284 13.99 -13.53 -6.70
CA ASP A 284 13.09 -12.64 -7.47
C ASP A 284 13.77 -11.32 -7.93
N VAL A 285 15.10 -11.34 -8.16
CA VAL A 285 15.86 -10.19 -8.65
C VAL A 285 16.05 -10.31 -10.16
N GLU A 286 15.22 -9.61 -10.92
CA GLU A 286 15.32 -9.59 -12.39
C GLU A 286 16.40 -8.63 -12.90
N HIS A 287 16.70 -7.56 -12.14
CA HIS A 287 17.66 -6.53 -12.54
C HIS A 287 18.89 -6.56 -11.64
N SER A 288 19.95 -7.20 -12.10
CA SER A 288 21.20 -7.34 -11.35
C SER A 288 22.39 -6.88 -12.15
N THR A 289 23.34 -6.22 -11.47
CA THR A 289 24.63 -5.80 -12.04
C THR A 289 25.75 -6.37 -11.16
N PHE A 290 26.68 -7.06 -11.79
CA PHE A 290 27.88 -7.57 -11.12
C PHE A 290 29.12 -6.94 -11.73
N GLN A 291 29.99 -6.43 -10.87
CA GLN A 291 31.34 -6.07 -11.23
C GLN A 291 32.26 -7.24 -10.86
N LEU A 292 32.82 -7.91 -11.87
CA LEU A 292 33.80 -8.97 -11.63
C LEU A 292 35.20 -8.34 -11.51
N GLU A 293 35.91 -8.65 -10.44
CA GLU A 293 37.17 -8.02 -10.06
C GLU A 293 38.30 -9.02 -9.89
N PRO A 294 39.53 -8.64 -10.27
CA PRO A 294 40.72 -9.38 -9.87
C PRO A 294 41.00 -9.20 -8.37
N ASP A 295 41.75 -10.14 -7.80
CA ASP A 295 42.24 -10.05 -6.43
C ASP A 295 43.09 -8.76 -6.22
N GLY A 296 42.84 -8.05 -5.13
CA GLY A 296 43.49 -6.77 -4.81
C GLY A 296 42.85 -5.52 -5.42
N HIS A 297 41.82 -5.64 -6.26
CA HIS A 297 41.13 -4.47 -6.84
C HIS A 297 40.43 -3.61 -5.74
N ALA A 298 39.80 -4.27 -4.79
CA ALA A 298 39.09 -3.61 -3.67
C ALA A 298 40.00 -2.76 -2.75
N GLU A 299 41.32 -2.93 -2.81
CA GLU A 299 42.28 -2.10 -2.04
C GLU A 299 42.35 -0.65 -2.54
N HIS A 300 41.80 -0.34 -3.72
CA HIS A 300 41.73 0.99 -4.31
C HIS A 300 40.42 1.71 -4.02
N ASP A 301 39.42 1.04 -3.44
CA ASP A 301 38.15 1.64 -3.05
C ASP A 301 38.27 2.32 -1.69
N ASP A 302 38.51 3.63 -1.68
CA ASP A 302 38.66 4.46 -0.48
C ASP A 302 37.43 4.47 0.45
N VAL A 303 36.26 4.01 -0.02
CA VAL A 303 34.99 3.98 0.71
C VAL A 303 34.34 2.61 0.58
N VAL A 304 34.77 1.67 1.37
CA VAL A 304 34.08 0.39 1.50
C VAL A 304 32.87 0.58 2.41
N HIS A 305 31.69 0.47 1.84
CA HIS A 305 30.46 0.31 2.62
C HIS A 305 30.48 -1.08 3.26
N ARG A 306 30.80 -1.12 4.56
CA ARG A 306 30.88 -2.34 5.38
C ARG A 306 29.49 -2.85 5.77
#